data_154c00ba2f2d5493d6eff5e8640dadf1
#
_entry.id   154c00ba2f2d5493d6eff5e8640dadf1
#
_cell.length_a   1.000
_cell.length_b   1.000
_cell.length_c   1.000
_cell.angle_alpha   90.00
_cell.angle_beta   90.00
_cell.angle_gamma   90.00
#
_symmetry.space_group_name_H-M   'P 1'
#
loop_
_entity.id
_entity.type
_entity.pdbx_description
1 polymer ?
#
loop_
_entity_poly.entity_id
_entity_poly.type
_entity_poly.pdbx_seq_one_letter_code
_entity_poly.pdbx_strand_id
1 'polypeptide(L)'
;MSKKYDADWENALTVVQEVQPPFIPDGAHAMTVVISYPPGSAGAPPHRHPSGPAFGYMLEGEMLFELEGEPPRVIYPGEAFWEAGGDVIHYSDGNNRDDIPSRFVVTMLCVPGQPMLTLVDEEELEARKHLRVPAESDTPKPIDEG
;
A
#
# COMPACT_ATOMS: atom_id res chain seq x y z
N MET A 1 -18.60 39.98 -5.81
CA MET A 1 -18.52 39.72 -4.36
C MET A 1 -17.31 38.89 -4.05
N SER A 2 -16.54 39.32 -3.08
CA SER A 2 -15.40 38.54 -2.69
C SER A 2 -15.87 37.31 -1.89
N LYS A 3 -15.23 36.19 -2.18
CA LYS A 3 -15.47 34.96 -1.45
C LYS A 3 -14.84 35.07 -0.07
N LYS A 4 -15.57 34.71 0.95
CA LYS A 4 -15.00 34.61 2.29
C LYS A 4 -14.41 33.24 2.50
N TYR A 5 -13.25 33.23 3.10
CA TYR A 5 -12.60 31.98 3.49
C TYR A 5 -13.08 31.60 4.89
N ASP A 6 -13.07 30.29 5.16
CA ASP A 6 -13.41 29.78 6.46
C ASP A 6 -12.29 30.13 7.45
N ALA A 7 -12.63 30.85 8.52
CA ALA A 7 -11.63 31.20 9.53
C ALA A 7 -11.07 29.97 10.25
N ASP A 8 -11.84 28.88 10.29
CA ASP A 8 -11.46 27.64 10.96
C ASP A 8 -10.97 26.58 9.97
N TRP A 9 -10.45 26.99 8.82
CA TRP A 9 -10.08 26.06 7.75
C TRP A 9 -9.13 24.95 8.22
N GLU A 10 -8.29 25.23 9.23
CA GLU A 10 -7.36 24.22 9.74
C GLU A 10 -8.09 23.02 10.34
N ASN A 11 -9.30 23.21 10.85
CA ASN A 11 -10.10 22.12 11.38
C ASN A 11 -10.63 21.16 10.32
N ALA A 12 -10.53 21.57 9.04
CA ALA A 12 -10.92 20.71 7.94
C ALA A 12 -9.79 19.73 7.53
N LEU A 13 -8.60 19.94 8.05
CA LEU A 13 -7.45 19.10 7.71
C LEU A 13 -7.34 17.91 8.66
N THR A 14 -7.18 16.73 8.09
CA THR A 14 -6.88 15.53 8.86
C THR A 14 -5.61 14.93 8.30
N VAL A 15 -4.57 14.83 9.11
CA VAL A 15 -3.35 14.16 8.69
C VAL A 15 -3.56 12.65 8.84
N VAL A 16 -3.63 11.95 7.72
CA VAL A 16 -3.87 10.50 7.75
C VAL A 16 -2.57 9.69 7.83
N GLN A 17 -1.46 10.29 7.47
CA GLN A 17 -0.12 9.74 7.72
C GLN A 17 0.93 10.81 7.47
N GLU A 18 2.04 10.66 8.16
CA GLU A 18 3.24 11.43 7.91
C GLU A 18 4.40 10.45 8.01
N VAL A 19 5.18 10.32 6.95
CA VAL A 19 6.24 9.33 6.91
C VAL A 19 7.52 9.97 6.36
N GLN A 20 8.64 9.47 6.84
CA GLN A 20 9.94 9.83 6.32
C GLN A 20 10.47 8.61 5.58
N PRO A 21 10.37 8.59 4.24
CA PRO A 21 10.83 7.42 3.50
C PRO A 21 12.35 7.30 3.56
N PRO A 22 12.89 6.09 3.41
CA PRO A 22 14.33 5.88 3.48
C PRO A 22 15.09 6.58 2.35
N PHE A 23 14.45 6.82 1.22
CA PHE A 23 15.05 7.58 0.14
C PHE A 23 13.97 8.21 -0.74
N ILE A 24 14.34 9.31 -1.38
CA ILE A 24 13.53 9.96 -2.43
C ILE A 24 14.49 10.18 -3.60
N PRO A 25 14.26 9.53 -4.74
CA PRO A 25 15.19 9.65 -5.86
C PRO A 25 15.22 11.07 -6.44
N ASP A 26 16.39 11.50 -6.85
CA ASP A 26 16.53 12.79 -7.56
C ASP A 26 15.77 12.74 -8.88
N GLY A 27 15.10 13.83 -9.19
CA GLY A 27 14.34 13.95 -10.44
C GLY A 27 13.06 13.15 -10.49
N ALA A 28 12.62 12.60 -9.35
CA ALA A 28 11.36 11.85 -9.31
C ALA A 28 10.16 12.76 -9.56
N HIS A 29 9.19 12.23 -10.30
CA HIS A 29 7.89 12.85 -10.52
C HIS A 29 6.87 12.13 -9.65
N ALA A 30 5.86 12.84 -9.18
CA ALA A 30 4.76 12.23 -8.45
C ALA A 30 3.65 11.86 -9.43
N MET A 31 3.16 10.62 -9.33
CA MET A 31 2.03 10.15 -10.12
C MET A 31 0.95 9.70 -9.16
N THR A 32 -0.25 10.24 -9.31
CA THR A 32 -1.39 9.83 -8.49
C THR A 32 -2.34 8.99 -9.34
N VAL A 33 -2.63 7.78 -8.87
CA VAL A 33 -3.51 6.84 -9.56
C VAL A 33 -4.60 6.37 -8.62
N VAL A 34 -5.77 6.05 -9.18
CA VAL A 34 -6.82 5.36 -8.46
C VAL A 34 -6.85 3.94 -8.99
N ILE A 35 -6.77 2.99 -8.08
CA ILE A 35 -6.78 1.56 -8.42
C ILE A 35 -8.10 0.98 -7.93
N SER A 36 -8.79 0.25 -8.82
CA SER A 36 -10.05 -0.39 -8.50
C SER A 36 -9.99 -1.84 -8.92
N TYR A 37 -10.31 -2.73 -7.99
CA TYR A 37 -10.37 -4.16 -8.27
C TYR A 37 -11.76 -4.71 -8.04
N PRO A 38 -12.23 -5.60 -8.93
CA PRO A 38 -13.52 -6.24 -8.71
C PRO A 38 -13.49 -7.19 -7.52
N PRO A 39 -14.66 -7.63 -7.03
CA PRO A 39 -14.72 -8.60 -5.94
C PRO A 39 -13.86 -9.84 -6.23
N GLY A 40 -13.10 -10.27 -5.24
CA GLY A 40 -12.28 -11.48 -5.33
C GLY A 40 -10.98 -11.33 -6.12
N SER A 41 -10.66 -10.14 -6.62
CA SER A 41 -9.44 -9.94 -7.40
C SER A 41 -8.19 -10.06 -6.51
N ALA A 42 -7.20 -10.81 -7.00
CA ALA A 42 -5.91 -10.92 -6.31
C ALA A 42 -5.05 -9.67 -6.47
N GLY A 43 -5.44 -8.74 -7.33
CA GLY A 43 -4.67 -7.52 -7.58
C GLY A 43 -3.43 -7.78 -8.43
N ALA A 44 -2.44 -6.92 -8.31
CA ALA A 44 -1.21 -7.03 -9.07
C ALA A 44 -0.35 -8.19 -8.56
N PRO A 45 0.38 -8.88 -9.46
CA PRO A 45 1.35 -9.88 -9.01
C PRO A 45 2.44 -9.25 -8.14
N PRO A 46 3.20 -10.06 -7.39
CA PRO A 46 4.32 -9.53 -6.61
C PRO A 46 5.26 -8.69 -7.47
N HIS A 47 5.61 -7.51 -6.95
CA HIS A 47 6.35 -6.52 -7.72
C HIS A 47 7.16 -5.60 -6.81
N ARG A 48 8.00 -4.79 -7.44
CA ARG A 48 8.74 -3.72 -6.77
C ARG A 48 8.41 -2.38 -7.41
N HIS A 49 8.60 -1.32 -6.65
CA HIS A 49 8.58 0.04 -7.15
C HIS A 49 10.01 0.58 -7.12
N PRO A 50 10.79 0.37 -8.20
CA PRO A 50 12.22 0.70 -8.16
C PRO A 50 12.50 2.19 -7.99
N SER A 51 11.55 3.05 -8.37
CA SER A 51 11.73 4.51 -8.29
C SER A 51 11.48 5.10 -6.92
N GLY A 52 11.04 4.31 -5.95
CA GLY A 52 10.92 4.81 -4.59
C GLY A 52 9.55 4.64 -3.97
N PRO A 53 9.26 5.46 -2.95
CA PRO A 53 8.08 5.25 -2.12
C PRO A 53 6.76 5.56 -2.80
N ALA A 54 5.72 4.93 -2.27
CA ALA A 54 4.35 5.18 -2.66
C ALA A 54 3.51 5.38 -1.41
N PHE A 55 2.53 6.28 -1.50
CA PHE A 55 1.69 6.68 -0.37
C PHE A 55 0.23 6.54 -0.77
N GLY A 56 -0.53 5.83 0.02
CA GLY A 56 -1.89 5.49 -0.35
C GLY A 56 -2.93 5.79 0.72
N TYR A 57 -4.18 5.76 0.26
CA TYR A 57 -5.34 6.01 1.10
C TYR A 57 -6.51 5.17 0.59
N MET A 58 -7.13 4.40 1.48
CA MET A 58 -8.21 3.51 1.12
C MET A 58 -9.53 4.26 1.01
N LEU A 59 -10.20 4.12 -0.14
CA LEU A 59 -11.45 4.82 -0.43
C LEU A 59 -12.66 3.94 -0.18
N GLU A 60 -12.64 2.69 -0.68
CA GLU A 60 -13.79 1.79 -0.61
C GLU A 60 -13.32 0.35 -0.50
N GLY A 61 -14.10 -0.47 0.19
CA GLY A 61 -13.81 -1.90 0.32
C GLY A 61 -12.65 -2.18 1.26
N GLU A 62 -12.00 -3.31 1.05
CA GLU A 62 -10.91 -3.76 1.91
C GLU A 62 -9.74 -4.22 1.05
N MET A 63 -8.54 -3.81 1.38
CA MET A 63 -7.35 -4.23 0.67
C MET A 63 -6.54 -5.19 1.53
N LEU A 64 -6.15 -6.33 0.97
CA LEU A 64 -5.15 -7.17 1.59
C LEU A 64 -3.78 -6.62 1.19
N PHE A 65 -3.06 -6.10 2.17
CA PHE A 65 -1.80 -5.40 1.95
C PHE A 65 -0.65 -6.20 2.56
N GLU A 66 0.30 -6.57 1.73
CA GLU A 66 1.46 -7.31 2.21
C GLU A 66 2.75 -6.82 1.57
N LEU A 67 3.70 -6.43 2.42
CA LEU A 67 5.06 -6.08 2.03
C LEU A 67 6.05 -7.07 2.62
N GLU A 68 7.15 -7.29 1.91
CA GLU A 68 8.26 -8.08 2.44
C GLU A 68 8.74 -7.47 3.75
N GLY A 69 8.92 -8.30 4.75
CA GLY A 69 9.39 -7.87 6.07
C GLY A 69 8.28 -7.50 7.04
N GLU A 70 7.02 -7.49 6.60
CA GLU A 70 5.87 -7.16 7.45
C GLU A 70 4.78 -8.20 7.26
N PRO A 71 4.01 -8.52 8.31
CA PRO A 71 2.90 -9.46 8.14
C PRO A 71 1.80 -8.85 7.28
N PRO A 72 1.04 -9.69 6.54
CA PRO A 72 -0.12 -9.19 5.81
C PRO A 72 -1.12 -8.52 6.75
N ARG A 73 -1.77 -7.48 6.27
CA ARG A 73 -2.82 -6.79 7.04
C ARG A 73 -3.91 -6.29 6.11
N VAL A 74 -5.07 -6.04 6.65
CA VAL A 74 -6.19 -5.51 5.90
C VAL A 74 -6.26 -4.01 6.12
N ILE A 75 -6.41 -3.27 5.02
CA ILE A 75 -6.57 -1.81 5.05
C ILE A 75 -8.03 -1.51 4.79
N TYR A 76 -8.63 -0.73 5.66
CA TYR A 76 -10.05 -0.35 5.61
C TYR A 76 -10.22 1.09 5.11
N PRO A 77 -11.41 1.46 4.62
CA PRO A 77 -11.66 2.83 4.15
C PRO A 77 -11.30 3.85 5.23
N GLY A 78 -10.64 4.92 4.82
CA GLY A 78 -10.19 5.96 5.74
C GLY A 78 -8.81 5.70 6.33
N GLU A 79 -8.20 4.55 6.03
CA GLU A 79 -6.87 4.25 6.50
C GLU A 79 -5.83 4.54 5.43
N ALA A 80 -4.67 5.05 5.87
CA ALA A 80 -3.54 5.30 4.99
C ALA A 80 -2.56 4.13 5.06
N PHE A 81 -1.75 3.99 4.00
CA PHE A 81 -0.68 3.01 3.92
C PHE A 81 0.45 3.59 3.10
N TRP A 82 1.62 3.00 3.19
CA TRP A 82 2.75 3.43 2.37
C TRP A 82 3.74 2.28 2.20
N GLU A 83 4.59 2.41 1.21
CA GLU A 83 5.68 1.47 0.98
C GLU A 83 6.94 2.23 0.61
N ALA A 84 8.06 1.69 1.06
CA ALA A 84 9.35 2.34 0.82
C ALA A 84 9.79 2.28 -0.64
N GLY A 85 9.36 1.26 -1.35
CA GLY A 85 9.83 1.02 -2.71
C GLY A 85 11.24 0.45 -2.74
N GLY A 86 11.93 0.67 -3.86
CA GLY A 86 13.27 0.14 -4.03
C GLY A 86 13.28 -1.37 -4.14
N ASP A 87 14.02 -2.03 -3.27
CA ASP A 87 14.18 -3.47 -3.30
C ASP A 87 13.07 -4.26 -2.60
N VAL A 88 12.20 -3.58 -1.87
CA VAL A 88 11.14 -4.24 -1.10
C VAL A 88 10.09 -4.85 -2.05
N ILE A 89 9.78 -6.12 -1.86
CA ILE A 89 8.75 -6.79 -2.64
C ILE A 89 7.38 -6.47 -2.06
N HIS A 90 6.47 -6.01 -2.91
CA HIS A 90 5.07 -5.81 -2.58
C HIS A 90 4.32 -7.07 -3.03
N TYR A 91 3.92 -7.88 -2.05
CA TYR A 91 3.32 -9.18 -2.34
C TYR A 91 1.84 -9.08 -2.70
N SER A 92 1.10 -8.18 -2.10
CA SER A 92 -0.33 -8.09 -2.37
C SER A 92 -0.88 -6.68 -2.16
N ASP A 93 -1.74 -6.27 -3.07
CA ASP A 93 -2.62 -5.13 -2.94
C ASP A 93 -4.07 -5.54 -3.29
N GLY A 94 -4.35 -6.82 -3.23
CA GLY A 94 -5.59 -7.41 -3.72
C GLY A 94 -6.83 -7.04 -2.91
N ASN A 95 -7.98 -7.37 -3.47
CA ASN A 95 -9.25 -7.16 -2.80
C ASN A 95 -9.44 -8.27 -1.76
N ASN A 96 -9.60 -7.87 -0.50
CA ASN A 96 -9.81 -8.83 0.60
C ASN A 96 -11.22 -9.40 0.66
N ARG A 97 -12.14 -8.89 -0.19
CA ARG A 97 -13.54 -9.29 -0.18
C ARG A 97 -13.95 -9.94 -1.49
N ASP A 98 -14.90 -10.87 -1.41
CA ASP A 98 -15.47 -11.53 -2.59
C ASP A 98 -16.80 -10.93 -3.01
N ASP A 99 -17.32 -9.97 -2.25
CA ASP A 99 -18.67 -9.46 -2.43
C ASP A 99 -18.76 -7.99 -2.83
N ILE A 100 -17.70 -7.21 -2.60
CA ILE A 100 -17.67 -5.78 -2.96
C ILE A 100 -16.34 -5.43 -3.65
N PRO A 101 -16.33 -4.39 -4.48
CA PRO A 101 -15.07 -3.94 -5.07
C PRO A 101 -14.19 -3.24 -4.04
N SER A 102 -12.89 -3.15 -4.33
CA SER A 102 -11.96 -2.33 -3.56
C SER A 102 -11.47 -1.17 -4.41
N ARG A 103 -11.20 -0.04 -3.77
CA ARG A 103 -10.76 1.16 -4.46
C ARG A 103 -9.88 1.99 -3.55
N PHE A 104 -8.72 2.36 -4.06
CA PHE A 104 -7.77 3.15 -3.28
C PHE A 104 -6.99 4.10 -4.20
N VAL A 105 -6.51 5.19 -3.61
CA VAL A 105 -5.69 6.17 -4.31
C VAL A 105 -4.25 6.05 -3.83
N VAL A 106 -3.30 6.10 -4.75
CA VAL A 106 -1.87 6.00 -4.45
C VAL A 106 -1.15 7.12 -5.18
N THR A 107 -0.28 7.82 -4.46
CA THR A 107 0.69 8.72 -5.07
C THR A 107 2.05 8.03 -4.99
N MET A 108 2.66 7.78 -6.13
CA MET A 108 3.96 7.12 -6.18
C MET A 108 4.97 7.98 -6.90
N LEU A 109 6.22 7.85 -6.50
CA LEU A 109 7.31 8.56 -7.13
C LEU A 109 7.83 7.73 -8.30
N CYS A 110 8.00 8.38 -9.43
CA CYS A 110 8.46 7.74 -10.66
C CYS A 110 9.64 8.51 -11.22
N VAL A 111 10.70 7.79 -11.58
CA VAL A 111 11.87 8.42 -12.19
C VAL A 111 11.75 8.23 -13.71
N PRO A 112 11.83 9.31 -14.50
CA PRO A 112 11.77 9.18 -15.96
C PRO A 112 12.81 8.19 -16.47
N GLY A 113 12.40 7.29 -17.36
CA GLY A 113 13.28 6.25 -17.89
C GLY A 113 13.34 4.98 -17.08
N GLN A 114 12.75 4.96 -15.88
CA GLN A 114 12.62 3.74 -15.07
C GLN A 114 11.16 3.27 -15.09
N PRO A 115 10.92 1.96 -15.07
CA PRO A 115 9.54 1.48 -14.99
C PRO A 115 8.92 1.85 -13.64
N MET A 116 7.61 2.08 -13.66
CA MET A 116 6.84 2.38 -12.45
C MET A 116 6.90 1.21 -11.47
N LEU A 117 6.80 0.00 -12.00
CA LEU A 117 6.95 -1.22 -11.23
C LEU A 117 7.65 -2.29 -12.07
N THR A 118 8.24 -3.26 -11.38
CA THR A 118 8.83 -4.43 -12.02
C THR A 118 8.29 -5.67 -11.34
N LEU A 119 7.91 -6.67 -12.15
CA LEU A 119 7.42 -7.93 -11.59
C LEU A 119 8.58 -8.74 -11.04
N VAL A 120 8.30 -9.53 -10.01
CA VAL A 120 9.28 -10.41 -9.39
C VAL A 120 9.00 -11.83 -9.89
N ASP A 121 10.01 -12.51 -10.43
CA ASP A 121 9.82 -13.86 -10.95
C ASP A 121 9.79 -14.92 -9.85
N GLU A 122 9.36 -16.13 -10.21
CA GLU A 122 9.20 -17.21 -9.25
C GLU A 122 10.50 -17.62 -8.59
N GLU A 123 11.60 -17.57 -9.33
CA GLU A 123 12.91 -17.93 -8.80
C GLU A 123 13.31 -16.98 -7.67
N GLU A 124 13.11 -15.69 -7.87
CA GLU A 124 13.43 -14.69 -6.85
C GLU A 124 12.46 -14.78 -5.67
N LEU A 125 11.18 -15.02 -5.92
CA LEU A 125 10.22 -15.22 -4.83
C LEU A 125 10.62 -16.39 -3.94
N GLU A 126 11.06 -17.49 -4.55
CA GLU A 126 11.54 -18.64 -3.80
C GLU A 126 12.81 -18.31 -3.00
N ALA A 127 13.75 -17.61 -3.62
CA ALA A 127 15.00 -17.24 -2.98
C ALA A 127 14.81 -16.29 -1.79
N ARG A 128 13.76 -15.47 -1.83
CA ARG A 128 13.49 -14.45 -0.82
C ARG A 128 12.35 -14.82 0.14
N LYS A 129 11.77 -16.00 0.02
CA LYS A 129 10.61 -16.38 0.85
C LYS A 129 10.90 -16.32 2.35
N HIS A 130 12.16 -16.49 2.75
CA HIS A 130 12.57 -16.44 4.16
C HIS A 130 12.42 -15.02 4.75
N LEU A 131 12.32 -13.99 3.92
CA LEU A 131 12.10 -12.61 4.35
C LEU A 131 10.62 -12.26 4.46
N ARG A 132 9.76 -13.15 3.97
CA ARG A 132 8.32 -12.95 4.03
C ARG A 132 7.81 -13.32 5.41
N VAL A 133 7.07 -12.41 6.03
CA VAL A 133 6.55 -12.63 7.39
C VAL A 133 5.17 -13.27 7.29
N PRO A 134 4.92 -14.38 8.02
CA PRO A 134 3.60 -15.01 7.99
C PRO A 134 2.53 -14.07 8.54
N ALA A 135 1.29 -14.29 8.10
CA ALA A 135 0.15 -13.59 8.65
C ALA A 135 0.10 -13.81 10.17
N GLU A 136 -0.28 -12.74 10.88
CA GLU A 136 -0.50 -12.87 12.31
C GLU A 136 -1.65 -13.85 12.53
N SER A 137 -1.46 -14.75 13.48
CA SER A 137 -2.49 -15.73 13.76
C SER A 137 -3.65 -15.09 14.51
N ASP A 138 -4.85 -15.11 13.89
CA ASP A 138 -6.08 -14.75 14.57
C ASP A 138 -6.59 -15.91 15.42
N THR A 139 -5.90 -17.02 15.37
CA THR A 139 -6.25 -18.15 16.21
C THR A 139 -6.09 -17.71 17.65
N PRO A 140 -7.17 -17.78 18.45
CA PRO A 140 -7.03 -17.47 19.86
C PRO A 140 -5.88 -18.29 20.40
N LYS A 141 -5.00 -17.62 21.13
CA LYS A 141 -4.00 -18.38 21.87
C LYS A 141 -4.71 -19.44 22.63
N PRO A 142 -4.20 -20.66 22.62
CA PRO A 142 -4.77 -21.70 23.48
C PRO A 142 -4.94 -21.05 24.83
N ILE A 143 -6.17 -21.08 25.30
CA ILE A 143 -6.42 -20.65 26.64
C ILE A 143 -5.39 -21.36 27.46
N ASP A 144 -4.56 -20.60 28.05
CA ASP A 144 -3.63 -21.19 28.91
C ASP A 144 -4.45 -21.84 29.99
N GLU A 145 -4.68 -23.10 29.79
CA GLU A 145 -5.47 -23.85 30.74
C GLU A 145 -4.73 -24.04 32.03
N GLY A 146 -3.53 -23.58 31.98
CA GLY A 146 -2.75 -23.62 33.20
C GLY A 146 -3.29 -22.60 34.05
#